data_be4a61f9ef8e8840280d6726b6302b6c
#
_entry.id   be4a61f9ef8e8840280d6726b6302b6c
#
_cell.length_a   1.000
_cell.length_b   1.000
_cell.length_c   1.000
_cell.angle_alpha   90.00
_cell.angle_beta   90.00
_cell.angle_gamma   90.00
#
_symmetry.space_group_name_H-M   'P 1'
#
loop_
_entity.id
_entity.type
_entity.pdbx_description
1 polymer ?
#
loop_
_entity_poly.entity_id
_entity_poly.type
_entity_poly.pdbx_seq_one_letter_code
_entity_poly.pdbx_strand_id
1 'polypeptide(L)'
;IKVNIVGEAVAPGTYTLSSLATLFNALYAAGGVNDIGSLRNIKVYRNSKEIANLDVYDYLLNGKYDTNIRLEDNDMIIIGPYEQLVTAGGKVKRDRTYELRQGETLTDLLDMAGGFTGDAYTNSIRVKRKAGDRYKIATVNEEQFQTFVLQDGDSLMVDSVIPYYDNRIIISGAVWRPGEYELSPDVHTVKQLIEQASGLKGDEFVGRAQITRLNPDFTSSVIAINIVDILNGKVPDIELQKEDQLYIPSLFDLHEPYTVKVSGAVNAPDTVLPFRKNLTVEDVIVLAGGLREAASIINVEVARRLKDPSATRSSNQTAETFNFTLDEGLAVTSGDTLFTLEPFDEVFVRFSPGYQKQQVVKLSLIHI
;
A
#
# COMPACT_ATOMS: atom_id res chain seq x y z
N ILE A 1 9.45 -53.08 19.76
CA ILE A 1 10.69 -52.70 20.48
C ILE A 1 10.38 -51.69 21.56
N LYS A 2 11.10 -51.75 22.66
CA LYS A 2 11.09 -50.75 23.71
C LYS A 2 12.34 -49.90 23.61
N VAL A 3 12.18 -48.59 23.57
CA VAL A 3 13.31 -47.64 23.55
C VAL A 3 13.17 -46.64 24.67
N ASN A 4 14.27 -46.17 25.22
CA ASN A 4 14.30 -45.20 26.30
C ASN A 4 14.75 -43.86 25.75
N ILE A 5 13.93 -42.80 25.96
CA ILE A 5 14.25 -41.43 25.60
C ILE A 5 14.48 -40.66 26.87
N VAL A 6 15.68 -40.08 27.00
CA VAL A 6 16.13 -39.37 28.20
C VAL A 6 16.71 -38.01 27.85
N GLY A 7 16.73 -37.09 28.82
CA GLY A 7 17.23 -35.74 28.63
C GLY A 7 16.12 -34.77 28.18
N GLU A 8 16.45 -33.87 27.28
CA GLU A 8 15.66 -32.70 26.92
C GLU A 8 14.59 -32.99 25.83
N ALA A 9 13.84 -34.10 25.99
CA ALA A 9 12.63 -34.36 25.21
C ALA A 9 11.41 -33.67 25.85
N VAL A 10 10.38 -33.39 25.04
CA VAL A 10 9.08 -32.90 25.57
C VAL A 10 8.46 -33.87 26.54
N ALA A 11 8.50 -35.17 26.24
CA ALA A 11 8.03 -36.23 27.13
C ALA A 11 9.09 -37.36 27.20
N PRO A 12 10.09 -37.22 28.10
CA PRO A 12 11.08 -38.28 28.29
C PRO A 12 10.44 -39.54 28.91
N GLY A 13 10.90 -40.72 28.53
CA GLY A 13 10.33 -41.95 29.03
C GLY A 13 10.63 -43.17 28.19
N THR A 14 10.01 -44.32 28.51
CA THR A 14 10.11 -45.55 27.75
C THR A 14 8.96 -45.68 26.76
N TYR A 15 9.27 -45.90 25.49
CA TYR A 15 8.29 -45.96 24.42
C TYR A 15 8.28 -47.38 23.81
N THR A 16 7.10 -47.87 23.53
CA THR A 16 6.89 -49.08 22.75
C THR A 16 6.59 -48.73 21.31
N LEU A 17 7.51 -49.01 20.41
CA LEU A 17 7.45 -48.64 18.99
C LEU A 17 7.41 -49.90 18.10
N SER A 18 7.06 -49.70 16.83
CA SER A 18 7.20 -50.72 15.80
C SER A 18 8.66 -51.20 15.68
N SER A 19 8.88 -52.46 15.33
CA SER A 19 10.22 -52.99 15.05
C SER A 19 10.88 -52.37 13.81
N LEU A 20 10.12 -51.59 13.04
CA LEU A 20 10.62 -50.82 11.87
C LEU A 20 10.86 -49.33 12.20
N ALA A 21 10.65 -48.92 13.46
CA ALA A 21 10.77 -47.53 13.84
C ALA A 21 12.22 -47.03 13.72
N THR A 22 12.33 -45.79 13.27
CA THR A 22 13.60 -45.08 13.18
C THR A 22 13.72 -44.06 14.32
N LEU A 23 14.88 -43.42 14.44
CA LEU A 23 15.12 -42.39 15.43
C LEU A 23 14.09 -41.24 15.36
N PHE A 24 13.73 -40.78 14.15
CA PHE A 24 12.68 -39.76 14.00
C PHE A 24 11.32 -40.23 14.50
N ASN A 25 10.96 -41.51 14.29
CA ASN A 25 9.68 -42.01 14.82
C ASN A 25 9.67 -41.98 16.35
N ALA A 26 10.79 -42.27 17.00
CA ALA A 26 10.89 -42.15 18.45
C ALA A 26 10.82 -40.69 18.95
N LEU A 27 11.49 -39.78 18.27
CA LEU A 27 11.39 -38.35 18.58
C LEU A 27 9.95 -37.84 18.42
N TYR A 28 9.25 -38.20 17.35
CA TYR A 28 7.84 -37.83 17.19
C TYR A 28 6.96 -38.42 18.28
N ALA A 29 7.20 -39.64 18.71
CA ALA A 29 6.46 -40.26 19.80
C ALA A 29 6.66 -39.52 21.14
N ALA A 30 7.87 -38.98 21.37
CA ALA A 30 8.21 -38.18 22.53
C ALA A 30 7.77 -36.70 22.44
N GLY A 31 7.11 -36.30 21.34
CA GLY A 31 6.72 -34.91 21.09
C GLY A 31 7.86 -33.99 20.65
N GLY A 32 9.02 -34.54 20.26
CA GLY A 32 10.21 -33.78 19.88
C GLY A 32 11.09 -33.41 21.04
N VAL A 33 11.92 -32.38 20.85
CA VAL A 33 12.79 -31.78 21.90
C VAL A 33 12.05 -30.64 22.60
N ASN A 34 12.39 -30.37 23.86
CA ASN A 34 11.86 -29.22 24.62
C ASN A 34 12.62 -27.92 24.26
N ASP A 35 12.31 -26.82 24.94
CA ASP A 35 12.85 -25.49 24.64
C ASP A 35 14.37 -25.37 24.87
N ILE A 36 14.97 -26.25 25.66
CA ILE A 36 16.40 -26.28 25.92
C ILE A 36 17.10 -27.47 25.25
N GLY A 37 16.37 -28.32 24.56
CA GLY A 37 16.90 -29.50 23.91
C GLY A 37 17.60 -29.20 22.58
N SER A 38 18.74 -29.88 22.37
CA SER A 38 19.48 -29.78 21.13
C SER A 38 18.80 -30.52 19.98
N LEU A 39 18.69 -29.86 18.84
CA LEU A 39 18.32 -30.46 17.56
C LEU A 39 19.53 -30.99 16.77
N ARG A 40 20.74 -30.74 17.27
CA ARG A 40 21.98 -31.01 16.55
C ARG A 40 22.86 -32.05 17.24
N ASN A 41 22.45 -32.55 18.42
CA ASN A 41 23.21 -33.53 19.19
C ASN A 41 22.26 -34.53 19.87
N ILE A 42 21.60 -35.34 19.03
CA ILE A 42 20.70 -36.41 19.50
C ILE A 42 21.40 -37.75 19.33
N LYS A 43 21.85 -38.32 20.44
CA LYS A 43 22.68 -39.52 20.46
C LYS A 43 21.87 -40.79 20.69
N VAL A 44 22.20 -41.82 20.01
CA VAL A 44 21.64 -43.14 20.22
C VAL A 44 22.73 -44.10 20.74
N TYR A 45 22.42 -44.76 21.84
CA TYR A 45 23.29 -45.75 22.48
C TYR A 45 22.63 -47.12 22.41
N ARG A 46 23.41 -48.11 21.98
CA ARG A 46 23.07 -49.54 21.98
C ARG A 46 24.15 -50.31 22.72
N ASN A 47 23.77 -51.08 23.75
CA ASN A 47 24.73 -51.80 24.57
C ASN A 47 25.85 -50.89 25.13
N SER A 48 25.49 -49.70 25.61
CA SER A 48 26.40 -48.66 26.15
C SER A 48 27.41 -48.10 25.13
N LYS A 49 27.22 -48.32 23.84
CA LYS A 49 28.04 -47.77 22.78
C LYS A 49 27.23 -46.79 21.96
N GLU A 50 27.76 -45.59 21.71
CA GLU A 50 27.17 -44.61 20.76
C GLU A 50 27.21 -45.20 19.36
N ILE A 51 26.06 -45.33 18.72
CA ILE A 51 25.88 -45.90 17.37
C ILE A 51 25.43 -44.87 16.35
N ALA A 52 24.85 -43.74 16.79
CA ALA A 52 24.47 -42.62 15.95
C ALA A 52 24.42 -41.32 16.73
N ASN A 53 24.69 -40.24 16.03
CA ASN A 53 24.43 -38.87 16.48
C ASN A 53 23.68 -38.13 15.37
N LEU A 54 22.44 -37.79 15.62
CA LEU A 54 21.58 -37.13 14.66
C LEU A 54 21.68 -35.62 14.78
N ASP A 55 21.94 -34.93 13.66
CA ASP A 55 21.73 -33.51 13.46
C ASP A 55 20.46 -33.32 12.62
N VAL A 56 19.43 -32.75 13.20
CA VAL A 56 18.15 -32.52 12.52
C VAL A 56 18.29 -31.48 11.41
N TYR A 57 19.21 -30.52 11.55
CA TYR A 57 19.47 -29.52 10.50
C TYR A 57 20.07 -30.17 9.25
N ASP A 58 21.05 -31.09 9.42
CA ASP A 58 21.63 -31.85 8.31
C ASP A 58 20.57 -32.68 7.57
N TYR A 59 19.62 -33.25 8.32
CA TYR A 59 18.49 -33.95 7.73
C TYR A 59 17.55 -33.03 6.96
N LEU A 60 17.12 -31.90 7.57
CA LEU A 60 16.13 -31.00 7.00
C LEU A 60 16.68 -30.14 5.86
N LEU A 61 17.93 -29.70 5.95
CA LEU A 61 18.53 -28.76 5.00
C LEU A 61 19.33 -29.48 3.90
N ASN A 62 20.00 -30.56 4.25
CA ASN A 62 20.93 -31.26 3.35
C ASN A 62 20.43 -32.63 2.90
N GLY A 63 19.27 -33.08 3.41
CA GLY A 63 18.71 -34.40 3.07
C GLY A 63 19.56 -35.59 3.51
N LYS A 64 20.43 -35.40 4.51
CA LYS A 64 21.28 -36.49 5.02
C LYS A 64 20.45 -37.44 5.87
N TYR A 65 20.26 -38.66 5.38
CA TYR A 65 19.42 -39.70 5.97
C TYR A 65 20.17 -40.77 6.76
N ASP A 66 21.48 -40.84 6.62
CA ASP A 66 22.37 -41.88 7.17
C ASP A 66 22.37 -41.96 8.69
N THR A 67 22.07 -40.86 9.35
CA THR A 67 21.97 -40.77 10.83
C THR A 67 20.58 -41.12 11.38
N ASN A 68 19.57 -41.25 10.52
CA ASN A 68 18.23 -41.69 10.93
C ASN A 68 18.14 -43.21 10.96
N ILE A 69 18.87 -43.81 11.89
CA ILE A 69 18.99 -45.25 12.01
C ILE A 69 17.71 -45.92 12.44
N ARG A 70 17.56 -47.22 12.10
CA ARG A 70 16.52 -48.10 12.65
C ARG A 70 16.87 -48.49 14.08
N LEU A 71 15.90 -48.36 14.96
CA LEU A 71 16.06 -48.65 16.38
C LEU A 71 15.88 -50.15 16.69
N GLU A 72 16.52 -50.60 17.73
CA GLU A 72 16.39 -51.94 18.27
C GLU A 72 15.87 -51.92 19.71
N ASP A 73 15.57 -53.09 20.26
CA ASP A 73 15.06 -53.18 21.61
C ASP A 73 16.12 -52.77 22.65
N ASN A 74 15.71 -51.98 23.63
CA ASN A 74 16.54 -51.34 24.67
C ASN A 74 17.53 -50.29 24.17
N ASP A 75 17.38 -49.75 22.96
CA ASP A 75 18.14 -48.57 22.57
C ASP A 75 17.81 -47.39 23.50
N MET A 76 18.83 -46.58 23.81
CA MET A 76 18.71 -45.38 24.61
C MET A 76 19.01 -44.16 23.74
N ILE A 77 18.04 -43.24 23.66
CA ILE A 77 18.14 -41.96 22.95
C ILE A 77 18.40 -40.88 23.98
N ILE A 78 19.49 -40.16 23.83
CA ILE A 78 19.87 -39.09 24.74
C ILE A 78 19.82 -37.75 24.00
N ILE A 79 19.02 -36.84 24.51
CA ILE A 79 18.89 -35.45 24.00
C ILE A 79 19.56 -34.54 25.04
N GLY A 80 20.68 -33.92 24.63
CA GLY A 80 21.37 -32.92 25.47
C GLY A 80 20.76 -31.52 25.34
N PRO A 81 21.21 -30.55 26.13
CA PRO A 81 20.86 -29.16 25.92
C PRO A 81 21.55 -28.60 24.65
N TYR A 82 20.99 -27.53 24.09
CA TYR A 82 21.61 -26.81 22.99
C TYR A 82 22.93 -26.15 23.41
N GLU A 83 23.84 -25.93 22.45
CA GLU A 83 25.12 -25.26 22.73
C GLU A 83 25.01 -23.74 22.58
N GLN A 84 24.47 -23.26 21.46
CA GLN A 84 24.36 -21.84 21.15
C GLN A 84 23.06 -21.58 20.41
N LEU A 85 22.35 -20.51 20.78
CA LEU A 85 21.19 -20.02 20.06
C LEU A 85 21.48 -18.66 19.46
N VAL A 86 21.25 -18.50 18.18
CA VAL A 86 21.44 -17.26 17.44
C VAL A 86 20.18 -16.93 16.66
N THR A 87 19.76 -15.67 16.72
CA THR A 87 18.57 -15.21 16.02
C THR A 87 18.97 -14.54 14.70
N ALA A 88 18.41 -15.02 13.60
CA ALA A 88 18.48 -14.36 12.31
C ALA A 88 17.18 -13.57 12.09
N GLY A 89 17.28 -12.25 11.86
CA GLY A 89 16.13 -11.35 11.66
C GLY A 89 16.32 -10.40 10.49
N GLY A 90 15.20 -9.76 10.10
CA GLY A 90 15.15 -8.80 9.01
C GLY A 90 14.99 -9.46 7.64
N LYS A 91 15.82 -9.06 6.67
CA LYS A 91 15.68 -9.47 5.26
C LYS A 91 16.34 -10.82 4.95
N VAL A 92 16.05 -11.83 5.74
CA VAL A 92 16.37 -13.25 5.50
C VAL A 92 15.10 -14.04 5.16
N LYS A 93 15.21 -15.13 4.42
CA LYS A 93 14.03 -15.91 4.00
C LYS A 93 13.30 -16.59 5.15
N ARG A 94 14.05 -17.01 6.19
CA ARG A 94 13.52 -17.66 7.38
C ARG A 94 14.02 -16.95 8.64
N ASP A 95 13.28 -15.94 9.06
CA ASP A 95 13.50 -15.16 10.26
C ASP A 95 13.14 -16.02 11.49
N ARG A 96 14.14 -16.58 12.15
CA ARG A 96 14.01 -17.50 13.29
C ARG A 96 15.26 -17.53 14.13
N THR A 97 15.14 -18.18 15.30
CA THR A 97 16.29 -18.58 16.14
C THR A 97 16.77 -19.96 15.70
N TYR A 98 18.08 -20.09 15.59
CA TYR A 98 18.77 -21.28 15.12
C TYR A 98 19.75 -21.77 16.18
N GLU A 99 19.89 -23.08 16.30
CA GLU A 99 20.94 -23.68 17.10
C GLU A 99 22.21 -23.79 16.26
N LEU A 100 23.29 -23.18 16.72
CA LEU A 100 24.63 -23.25 16.14
C LEU A 100 25.55 -24.11 16.96
N ARG A 101 26.51 -24.76 16.28
CA ARG A 101 27.65 -25.39 16.93
C ARG A 101 28.76 -24.38 17.16
N GLN A 102 29.61 -24.66 18.11
CA GLN A 102 30.77 -23.82 18.37
C GLN A 102 31.67 -23.70 17.12
N GLY A 103 32.00 -22.47 16.73
CA GLY A 103 32.83 -22.17 15.57
C GLY A 103 32.06 -21.95 14.26
N GLU A 104 30.75 -22.18 14.23
CA GLU A 104 29.95 -21.84 13.05
C GLU A 104 29.87 -20.33 12.83
N THR A 105 29.82 -19.96 11.57
CA THR A 105 29.99 -18.59 11.07
C THR A 105 28.66 -17.94 10.70
N LEU A 106 28.75 -16.68 10.33
CA LEU A 106 27.61 -15.95 9.79
C LEU A 106 27.07 -16.59 8.49
N THR A 107 27.96 -17.12 7.65
CA THR A 107 27.56 -17.83 6.42
C THR A 107 26.73 -19.06 6.74
N ASP A 108 27.16 -19.87 7.72
CA ASP A 108 26.42 -21.08 8.13
C ASP A 108 25.00 -20.72 8.60
N LEU A 109 24.84 -19.65 9.40
CA LEU A 109 23.53 -19.16 9.82
C LEU A 109 22.67 -18.70 8.64
N LEU A 110 23.26 -17.97 7.69
CA LEU A 110 22.53 -17.50 6.50
C LEU A 110 22.06 -18.67 5.63
N ASP A 111 22.87 -19.72 5.50
CA ASP A 111 22.50 -20.94 4.78
C ASP A 111 21.31 -21.64 5.47
N MET A 112 21.35 -21.75 6.81
CA MET A 112 20.22 -22.28 7.58
C MET A 112 18.97 -21.41 7.44
N ALA A 113 19.13 -20.08 7.37
CA ALA A 113 18.03 -19.13 7.13
C ALA A 113 17.52 -19.13 5.69
N GLY A 114 18.17 -19.86 4.77
CA GLY A 114 17.80 -19.96 3.35
C GLY A 114 18.27 -18.79 2.51
N GLY A 115 19.20 -17.97 3.03
CA GLY A 115 19.74 -16.80 2.38
C GLY A 115 18.86 -15.56 2.50
N PHE A 116 19.19 -14.55 1.73
CA PHE A 116 18.57 -13.23 1.72
C PHE A 116 17.26 -13.19 0.94
N THR A 117 16.38 -12.24 1.31
CA THR A 117 15.26 -11.83 0.45
C THR A 117 15.77 -10.98 -0.71
N GLY A 118 14.94 -10.80 -1.76
CA GLY A 118 15.35 -10.08 -2.97
C GLY A 118 15.63 -8.58 -2.76
N ASP A 119 15.16 -8.01 -1.66
CA ASP A 119 15.32 -6.61 -1.27
C ASP A 119 16.31 -6.42 -0.10
N ALA A 120 17.09 -7.43 0.23
CA ALA A 120 18.07 -7.38 1.31
C ALA A 120 19.29 -6.52 0.94
N TYR A 121 19.79 -5.74 1.90
CA TYR A 121 21.08 -5.09 1.81
C TYR A 121 22.17 -6.06 2.25
N THR A 122 22.93 -6.58 1.29
CA THR A 122 23.87 -7.68 1.51
C THR A 122 25.30 -7.26 1.84
N ASN A 123 25.67 -6.00 1.58
CA ASN A 123 27.06 -5.54 1.72
C ASN A 123 27.55 -5.57 3.18
N SER A 124 26.66 -5.40 4.14
CA SER A 124 26.98 -5.50 5.55
C SER A 124 25.77 -5.89 6.40
N ILE A 125 26.05 -6.59 7.49
CA ILE A 125 25.03 -7.08 8.43
C ILE A 125 25.40 -6.59 9.83
N ARG A 126 24.39 -6.21 10.60
CA ARG A 126 24.57 -5.84 12.00
C ARG A 126 24.30 -7.03 12.89
N VAL A 127 25.27 -7.33 13.76
CA VAL A 127 25.15 -8.36 14.77
C VAL A 127 25.16 -7.72 16.14
N LYS A 128 24.08 -7.90 16.89
CA LYS A 128 23.98 -7.51 18.30
C LYS A 128 24.50 -8.65 19.16
N ARG A 129 25.55 -8.40 19.91
CA ARG A 129 26.26 -9.38 20.77
C ARG A 129 26.28 -8.91 22.22
N LYS A 130 26.09 -9.82 23.16
CA LYS A 130 26.28 -9.54 24.59
C LYS A 130 27.78 -9.37 24.90
N ALA A 131 28.12 -8.30 25.60
CA ALA A 131 29.49 -7.99 26.01
C ALA A 131 29.48 -7.58 27.50
N GLY A 132 29.64 -8.54 28.38
CA GLY A 132 29.50 -8.36 29.83
C GLY A 132 28.05 -8.06 30.21
N ASP A 133 27.81 -6.91 30.81
CA ASP A 133 26.49 -6.39 31.25
C ASP A 133 25.76 -5.57 30.19
N ARG A 134 26.36 -5.40 29.01
CA ARG A 134 25.86 -4.55 27.92
C ARG A 134 25.83 -5.29 26.58
N TYR A 135 25.22 -4.64 25.60
CA TYR A 135 25.27 -5.12 24.22
C TYR A 135 26.27 -4.30 23.39
N LYS A 136 26.95 -4.98 22.48
CA LYS A 136 27.75 -4.41 21.41
C LYS A 136 27.03 -4.64 20.07
N ILE A 137 27.22 -3.71 19.14
CA ILE A 137 26.86 -3.90 17.72
C ILE A 137 28.15 -4.10 16.96
N ALA A 138 28.24 -5.20 16.24
CA ALA A 138 29.28 -5.44 15.26
C ALA A 138 28.69 -5.29 13.87
N THR A 139 29.32 -4.49 13.02
CA THR A 139 29.00 -4.42 11.58
C THR A 139 29.95 -5.39 10.88
N VAL A 140 29.40 -6.39 10.20
CA VAL A 140 30.14 -7.42 9.50
C VAL A 140 29.93 -7.20 8.03
N ASN A 141 31.01 -6.96 7.29
CA ASN A 141 30.96 -6.79 5.83
C ASN A 141 30.91 -8.15 5.13
N GLU A 142 30.41 -8.19 3.90
CA GLU A 142 30.24 -9.41 3.10
C GLU A 142 31.50 -10.29 3.06
N GLU A 143 32.67 -9.68 2.88
CA GLU A 143 33.95 -10.38 2.87
C GLU A 143 34.28 -11.13 4.18
N GLN A 144 33.66 -10.74 5.28
CA GLN A 144 33.88 -11.30 6.61
C GLN A 144 32.87 -12.37 7.00
N PHE A 145 31.82 -12.60 6.23
CA PHE A 145 30.73 -13.52 6.61
C PHE A 145 31.24 -14.93 6.86
N GLN A 146 32.22 -15.41 6.07
CA GLN A 146 32.80 -16.74 6.21
C GLN A 146 33.71 -16.88 7.41
N THR A 147 34.23 -15.80 7.97
CA THR A 147 35.20 -15.81 9.05
C THR A 147 34.64 -15.30 10.37
N PHE A 148 33.48 -14.65 10.35
CA PHE A 148 32.86 -14.13 11.55
C PHE A 148 32.14 -15.23 12.31
N VAL A 149 32.75 -15.70 13.39
CA VAL A 149 32.19 -16.73 14.27
C VAL A 149 31.10 -16.12 15.15
N LEU A 150 29.94 -16.76 15.14
CA LEU A 150 28.79 -16.39 15.97
C LEU A 150 28.92 -16.94 17.39
N GLN A 151 28.25 -16.32 18.34
CA GLN A 151 28.26 -16.68 19.76
C GLN A 151 26.82 -16.80 20.27
N ASP A 152 26.68 -17.52 21.39
CA ASP A 152 25.38 -17.67 22.04
C ASP A 152 24.74 -16.33 22.39
N GLY A 153 23.48 -16.19 22.04
CA GLY A 153 22.69 -14.96 22.23
C GLY A 153 22.94 -13.85 21.20
N ASP A 154 23.73 -14.11 20.14
CA ASP A 154 23.86 -13.16 19.03
C ASP A 154 22.53 -12.99 18.31
N SER A 155 22.25 -11.77 17.90
CA SER A 155 21.07 -11.43 17.09
C SER A 155 21.50 -10.67 15.84
N LEU A 156 21.27 -11.31 14.70
CA LEU A 156 21.54 -10.80 13.36
C LEU A 156 20.38 -9.95 12.90
N MET A 157 20.68 -8.80 12.28
CA MET A 157 19.70 -7.96 11.63
C MET A 157 20.19 -7.60 10.22
N VAL A 158 19.47 -8.09 9.22
CA VAL A 158 19.69 -7.77 7.81
C VAL A 158 18.75 -6.65 7.40
N ASP A 159 19.31 -5.53 6.96
CA ASP A 159 18.54 -4.39 6.49
C ASP A 159 18.00 -4.60 5.07
N SER A 160 17.03 -3.80 4.66
CA SER A 160 16.62 -3.70 3.26
C SER A 160 17.50 -2.70 2.50
N VAL A 161 17.53 -2.81 1.18
CA VAL A 161 18.03 -1.74 0.32
C VAL A 161 17.26 -0.45 0.58
N ILE A 162 17.94 0.69 0.49
CA ILE A 162 17.33 2.00 0.70
C ILE A 162 16.28 2.22 -0.42
N PRO A 163 15.06 2.69 -0.11
CA PRO A 163 14.04 2.99 -1.11
C PRO A 163 14.35 4.31 -1.83
N TYR A 164 15.51 4.36 -2.46
CA TYR A 164 16.04 5.49 -3.19
C TYR A 164 16.48 5.04 -4.58
N TYR A 165 16.03 5.76 -5.58
CA TYR A 165 16.32 5.42 -6.97
C TYR A 165 17.52 6.24 -7.49
N ASP A 166 18.40 5.61 -8.20
CA ASP A 166 19.58 6.29 -8.76
C ASP A 166 19.28 7.07 -10.04
N ASN A 167 18.19 6.75 -10.72
CA ASN A 167 17.86 7.26 -12.04
C ASN A 167 16.35 7.56 -12.22
N ARG A 168 15.63 7.85 -11.16
CA ARG A 168 14.20 8.14 -11.24
C ARG A 168 13.93 9.59 -11.65
N ILE A 169 12.96 9.76 -12.55
CA ILE A 169 12.24 11.00 -12.84
C ILE A 169 10.73 10.73 -12.78
N ILE A 170 9.96 11.75 -12.45
CA ILE A 170 8.52 11.60 -12.26
C ILE A 170 7.78 12.55 -13.18
N ILE A 171 6.70 12.09 -13.81
CA ILE A 171 5.76 12.95 -14.54
C ILE A 171 4.34 12.74 -14.02
N SER A 172 3.61 13.84 -13.82
CA SER A 172 2.26 13.81 -13.30
C SER A 172 1.36 14.87 -13.95
N GLY A 173 0.04 14.75 -13.75
CA GLY A 173 -0.96 15.67 -14.29
C GLY A 173 -1.52 15.23 -15.65
N ALA A 174 -1.64 16.17 -16.60
CA ALA A 174 -2.33 15.99 -17.87
C ALA A 174 -1.53 15.24 -18.95
N VAL A 175 -1.02 14.06 -18.62
CA VAL A 175 -0.37 13.11 -19.54
C VAL A 175 -1.10 11.78 -19.54
N TRP A 176 -0.99 11.02 -20.63
CA TRP A 176 -1.72 9.74 -20.74
C TRP A 176 -1.22 8.69 -19.73
N ARG A 177 0.08 8.67 -19.45
CA ARG A 177 0.71 7.72 -18.52
C ARG A 177 1.54 8.46 -17.49
N PRO A 178 0.91 9.03 -16.44
CA PRO A 178 1.64 9.59 -15.32
C PRO A 178 2.32 8.47 -14.53
N GLY A 179 3.48 8.76 -13.95
CA GLY A 179 4.22 7.78 -13.15
C GLY A 179 5.71 8.09 -13.04
N GLU A 180 6.43 7.08 -12.59
CA GLU A 180 7.89 7.09 -12.46
C GLU A 180 8.54 6.55 -13.74
N TYR A 181 9.59 7.20 -14.17
CA TYR A 181 10.34 6.84 -15.38
C TYR A 181 11.84 6.80 -15.10
N GLU A 182 12.56 6.11 -15.94
CA GLU A 182 14.01 6.03 -15.92
C GLU A 182 14.63 7.26 -16.58
N LEU A 183 15.53 7.95 -15.88
CA LEU A 183 16.44 8.91 -16.49
C LEU A 183 17.55 8.14 -17.21
N SER A 184 17.56 8.16 -18.51
CA SER A 184 18.47 7.41 -19.38
C SER A 184 18.95 8.27 -20.55
N PRO A 185 19.95 7.83 -21.35
CA PRO A 185 20.35 8.55 -22.55
C PRO A 185 19.21 8.82 -23.55
N ASP A 186 18.18 7.95 -23.55
CA ASP A 186 17.02 8.07 -24.44
C ASP A 186 15.90 8.94 -23.84
N VAL A 187 15.87 9.09 -22.50
CA VAL A 187 14.87 9.88 -21.80
C VAL A 187 15.58 10.77 -20.76
N HIS A 188 16.05 11.92 -21.21
CA HIS A 188 16.76 12.88 -20.36
C HIS A 188 16.30 14.33 -20.55
N THR A 189 15.27 14.58 -21.37
CA THR A 189 14.69 15.91 -21.56
C THR A 189 13.17 15.91 -21.32
N VAL A 190 12.61 17.10 -21.12
CA VAL A 190 11.16 17.27 -20.89
C VAL A 190 10.36 16.71 -22.07
N LYS A 191 10.76 16.98 -23.29
CA LYS A 191 10.06 16.49 -24.49
C LYS A 191 10.07 14.97 -24.56
N GLN A 192 11.24 14.35 -24.36
CA GLN A 192 11.38 12.88 -24.39
C GLN A 192 10.54 12.21 -23.27
N LEU A 193 10.52 12.83 -22.06
CA LEU A 193 9.70 12.31 -20.97
C LEU A 193 8.20 12.37 -21.28
N ILE A 194 7.73 13.47 -21.89
CA ILE A 194 6.34 13.59 -22.34
C ILE A 194 6.02 12.54 -23.43
N GLU A 195 6.91 12.33 -24.39
CA GLU A 195 6.76 11.31 -25.41
C GLU A 195 6.71 9.91 -24.81
N GLN A 196 7.58 9.61 -23.86
CA GLN A 196 7.58 8.34 -23.11
C GLN A 196 6.30 8.14 -22.32
N ALA A 197 5.73 9.23 -21.77
CA ALA A 197 4.43 9.23 -21.09
C ALA A 197 3.22 9.15 -22.07
N SER A 198 3.46 8.82 -23.34
CA SER A 198 2.47 8.72 -24.41
C SER A 198 1.79 10.05 -24.77
N GLY A 199 2.43 11.17 -24.47
CA GLY A 199 1.98 12.51 -24.84
C GLY A 199 0.97 13.11 -23.85
N LEU A 200 0.46 14.29 -24.24
CA LEU A 200 -0.48 15.10 -23.48
C LEU A 200 -1.92 14.61 -23.71
N LYS A 201 -2.81 14.77 -22.72
CA LYS A 201 -4.21 14.33 -22.80
C LYS A 201 -5.12 15.22 -23.65
N GLY A 202 -4.72 16.45 -23.96
CA GLY A 202 -5.54 17.45 -24.65
C GLY A 202 -6.32 18.39 -23.71
N ASP A 203 -6.29 18.16 -22.41
CA ASP A 203 -6.85 19.02 -21.37
C ASP A 203 -5.78 19.75 -20.55
N GLU A 204 -4.54 19.70 -21.00
CA GLU A 204 -3.40 20.31 -20.33
C GLU A 204 -3.46 21.84 -20.33
N PHE A 205 -3.08 22.43 -19.20
CA PHE A 205 -2.79 23.85 -19.11
C PHE A 205 -1.37 24.15 -19.61
N VAL A 206 -1.28 24.45 -20.89
CA VAL A 206 0.00 24.56 -21.59
C VAL A 206 0.84 25.79 -21.19
N GLY A 207 0.20 26.81 -20.61
CA GLY A 207 0.87 28.07 -20.29
C GLY A 207 1.87 27.98 -19.13
N ARG A 208 1.72 27.01 -18.25
CA ARG A 208 2.60 26.87 -17.09
C ARG A 208 2.57 25.47 -16.52
N ALA A 209 3.54 24.69 -16.90
CA ALA A 209 3.95 23.48 -16.18
C ALA A 209 5.15 23.80 -15.27
N GLN A 210 5.50 22.85 -14.42
CA GLN A 210 6.61 23.06 -13.48
C GLN A 210 7.41 21.80 -13.26
N ILE A 211 8.73 21.99 -13.14
CA ILE A 211 9.64 20.93 -12.66
C ILE A 211 10.00 21.27 -11.23
N THR A 212 9.76 20.35 -10.31
CA THR A 212 10.31 20.42 -8.95
C THR A 212 11.61 19.65 -8.93
N ARG A 213 12.70 20.34 -8.59
CA ARG A 213 14.07 19.80 -8.55
C ARG A 213 14.63 19.87 -7.14
N LEU A 214 15.23 18.78 -6.71
CA LEU A 214 15.94 18.73 -5.43
C LEU A 214 17.36 19.27 -5.61
N ASN A 215 17.69 20.30 -4.85
CA ASN A 215 19.02 20.89 -4.86
C ASN A 215 20.01 20.07 -3.99
N PRO A 216 21.33 20.25 -4.16
CA PRO A 216 22.34 19.56 -3.35
C PRO A 216 22.26 19.83 -1.83
N ASP A 217 21.66 20.95 -1.44
CA ASP A 217 21.40 21.33 -0.04
C ASP A 217 20.08 20.79 0.52
N PHE A 218 19.42 19.86 -0.22
CA PHE A 218 18.12 19.27 0.08
C PHE A 218 16.94 20.25 0.06
N THR A 219 17.12 21.47 -0.39
CA THR A 219 15.99 22.36 -0.70
C THR A 219 15.37 22.01 -2.04
N SER A 220 14.09 22.34 -2.23
CA SER A 220 13.43 22.15 -3.52
C SER A 220 13.31 23.47 -4.25
N SER A 221 13.64 23.47 -5.54
CA SER A 221 13.43 24.59 -6.46
C SER A 221 12.35 24.25 -7.48
N VAL A 222 11.59 25.26 -7.91
CA VAL A 222 10.56 25.12 -8.94
C VAL A 222 11.00 25.86 -10.19
N ILE A 223 11.07 25.14 -11.31
CA ILE A 223 11.36 25.67 -12.64
C ILE A 223 10.04 25.73 -13.40
N ALA A 224 9.54 26.94 -13.66
CA ALA A 224 8.34 27.13 -14.46
C ALA A 224 8.68 27.02 -15.95
N ILE A 225 7.86 26.26 -16.68
CA ILE A 225 8.09 25.99 -18.11
C ILE A 225 6.79 26.17 -18.89
N ASN A 226 6.93 26.57 -20.16
CA ASN A 226 5.84 26.56 -21.14
C ASN A 226 6.03 25.34 -22.04
N ILE A 227 5.15 24.35 -21.89
CA ILE A 227 5.24 23.10 -22.63
C ILE A 227 5.12 23.30 -24.13
N VAL A 228 4.22 24.19 -24.59
CA VAL A 228 4.03 24.45 -26.03
C VAL A 228 5.24 25.05 -26.69
N ASP A 229 5.92 25.96 -26.01
CA ASP A 229 7.12 26.61 -26.56
C ASP A 229 8.28 25.62 -26.64
N ILE A 230 8.39 24.67 -25.71
CA ILE A 230 9.38 23.59 -25.76
C ILE A 230 9.04 22.61 -26.90
N LEU A 231 7.80 22.12 -26.98
CA LEU A 231 7.40 21.16 -27.99
C LEU A 231 7.50 21.70 -29.42
N ASN A 232 7.22 23.01 -29.60
CA ASN A 232 7.34 23.71 -30.89
C ASN A 232 8.77 24.17 -31.21
N GLY A 233 9.74 23.94 -30.30
CA GLY A 233 11.13 24.32 -30.50
C GLY A 233 11.40 25.83 -30.46
N LYS A 234 10.49 26.63 -29.89
CA LYS A 234 10.71 28.08 -29.68
C LYS A 234 11.68 28.37 -28.53
N VAL A 235 11.71 27.46 -27.56
CA VAL A 235 12.62 27.51 -26.41
C VAL A 235 13.42 26.20 -26.38
N PRO A 236 14.71 26.24 -26.00
CA PRO A 236 15.49 25.02 -25.83
C PRO A 236 14.81 24.05 -24.87
N ASP A 237 14.89 22.75 -25.17
CA ASP A 237 14.42 21.72 -24.29
C ASP A 237 15.25 21.69 -22.99
N ILE A 238 14.62 21.27 -21.90
CA ILE A 238 15.25 21.28 -20.58
C ILE A 238 15.75 19.88 -20.25
N GLU A 239 17.01 19.79 -19.88
CA GLU A 239 17.61 18.58 -19.36
C GLU A 239 17.10 18.28 -17.96
N LEU A 240 16.61 17.07 -17.79
CA LEU A 240 16.12 16.53 -16.53
C LEU A 240 17.29 16.02 -15.69
N GLN A 241 17.12 16.11 -14.38
CA GLN A 241 18.01 15.54 -13.39
C GLN A 241 17.29 14.46 -12.60
N LYS A 242 18.04 13.60 -11.97
CA LYS A 242 17.53 12.58 -11.08
C LYS A 242 16.62 13.20 -10.01
N GLU A 243 15.49 12.52 -9.76
CA GLU A 243 14.42 12.94 -8.85
C GLU A 243 13.64 14.20 -9.29
N ASP A 244 13.85 14.69 -10.53
CA ASP A 244 13.00 15.76 -11.06
C ASP A 244 11.54 15.28 -11.17
N GLN A 245 10.62 16.15 -10.75
CA GLN A 245 9.19 15.92 -10.83
C GLN A 245 8.56 16.94 -11.78
N LEU A 246 8.18 16.48 -12.97
CA LEU A 246 7.46 17.30 -13.96
C LEU A 246 5.95 17.18 -13.67
N TYR A 247 5.35 18.33 -13.36
CA TYR A 247 3.89 18.44 -13.20
C TYR A 247 3.30 19.31 -14.32
N ILE A 248 2.35 18.73 -15.06
CA ILE A 248 1.61 19.40 -16.14
C ILE A 248 0.16 19.49 -15.67
N PRO A 249 -0.32 20.67 -15.22
CA PRO A 249 -1.67 20.79 -14.71
C PRO A 249 -2.71 20.61 -15.82
N SER A 250 -3.85 20.04 -15.47
CA SER A 250 -5.05 20.06 -16.31
C SER A 250 -5.75 21.41 -16.22
N LEU A 251 -6.42 21.81 -17.28
CA LEU A 251 -7.33 22.96 -17.27
C LEU A 251 -8.42 22.81 -16.19
N PHE A 252 -8.84 21.58 -15.93
CA PHE A 252 -9.87 21.28 -14.91
C PHE A 252 -9.35 21.37 -13.49
N ASP A 253 -8.04 21.14 -13.26
CA ASP A 253 -7.43 21.27 -11.92
C ASP A 253 -7.28 22.73 -11.48
N LEU A 254 -7.27 23.66 -12.44
CA LEU A 254 -7.09 25.10 -12.21
C LEU A 254 -8.40 25.85 -12.02
N HIS A 255 -9.53 25.17 -12.13
CA HIS A 255 -10.86 25.74 -11.95
C HIS A 255 -11.55 25.10 -10.76
N GLU A 256 -12.36 25.92 -10.07
CA GLU A 256 -13.33 25.40 -9.12
C GLU A 256 -14.24 24.39 -9.83
N PRO A 257 -14.57 23.22 -9.23
CA PRO A 257 -15.47 22.26 -9.85
C PRO A 257 -16.82 22.90 -10.15
N TYR A 258 -17.16 22.99 -11.42
CA TYR A 258 -18.40 23.57 -11.85
C TYR A 258 -19.56 22.65 -11.50
N THR A 259 -20.52 23.17 -10.75
CA THR A 259 -21.71 22.44 -10.30
C THR A 259 -22.98 23.22 -10.58
N VAL A 260 -24.10 22.51 -10.60
CA VAL A 260 -25.45 23.08 -10.57
C VAL A 260 -26.19 22.46 -9.38
N LYS A 261 -26.91 23.26 -8.62
CA LYS A 261 -27.67 22.78 -7.48
C LYS A 261 -29.18 22.77 -7.81
N VAL A 262 -29.87 21.73 -7.38
CA VAL A 262 -31.31 21.60 -7.48
C VAL A 262 -31.92 21.49 -6.09
N SER A 263 -32.89 22.32 -5.78
CA SER A 263 -33.52 22.39 -4.47
C SER A 263 -35.03 22.55 -4.54
N GLY A 264 -35.72 22.44 -3.41
CA GLY A 264 -37.18 22.60 -3.29
C GLY A 264 -37.97 21.31 -3.50
N ALA A 265 -39.08 21.40 -4.26
CA ALA A 265 -40.05 20.32 -4.41
C ALA A 265 -39.66 19.26 -5.46
N VAL A 266 -38.45 18.76 -5.41
CA VAL A 266 -37.92 17.62 -6.21
C VAL A 266 -37.75 16.38 -5.34
N ASN A 267 -37.70 15.21 -5.94
CA ASN A 267 -37.60 13.95 -5.18
C ASN A 267 -36.27 13.82 -4.42
N ALA A 268 -35.16 14.33 -4.97
CA ALA A 268 -33.88 14.44 -4.28
C ALA A 268 -33.52 15.94 -4.12
N PRO A 269 -34.05 16.65 -3.10
CA PRO A 269 -33.75 18.03 -2.86
C PRO A 269 -32.29 18.23 -2.43
N ASP A 270 -31.75 19.42 -2.69
CA ASP A 270 -30.37 19.83 -2.40
C ASP A 270 -29.30 18.95 -3.13
N THR A 271 -29.68 18.35 -4.25
CA THR A 271 -28.77 17.63 -5.12
C THR A 271 -27.81 18.60 -5.80
N VAL A 272 -26.52 18.32 -5.67
CA VAL A 272 -25.44 19.02 -6.38
C VAL A 272 -24.96 18.14 -7.53
N LEU A 273 -25.12 18.62 -8.74
CA LEU A 273 -24.76 17.93 -9.96
C LEU A 273 -23.52 18.56 -10.60
N PRO A 274 -22.63 17.78 -11.20
CA PRO A 274 -21.54 18.33 -11.99
C PRO A 274 -22.12 19.06 -13.21
N PHE A 275 -21.67 20.30 -13.43
CA PHE A 275 -22.07 21.07 -14.59
C PHE A 275 -21.62 20.39 -15.91
N ARG A 276 -22.50 20.41 -16.90
CA ARG A 276 -22.21 19.98 -18.27
C ARG A 276 -22.69 21.05 -19.26
N LYS A 277 -21.98 21.20 -20.37
CA LYS A 277 -22.43 22.13 -21.43
C LYS A 277 -23.82 21.73 -21.94
N ASN A 278 -24.64 22.74 -22.24
CA ASN A 278 -26.00 22.58 -22.75
C ASN A 278 -26.97 21.89 -21.77
N LEU A 279 -26.65 21.91 -20.48
CA LEU A 279 -27.54 21.42 -19.44
C LEU A 279 -28.75 22.36 -19.32
N THR A 280 -29.97 21.82 -19.33
CA THR A 280 -31.21 22.57 -19.24
C THR A 280 -31.87 22.43 -17.86
N VAL A 281 -32.93 23.21 -17.60
CA VAL A 281 -33.72 23.13 -16.36
C VAL A 281 -34.38 21.78 -16.24
N GLU A 282 -34.90 21.24 -17.34
CA GLU A 282 -35.55 19.94 -17.41
C GLU A 282 -34.58 18.82 -17.05
N ASP A 283 -33.37 18.89 -17.63
CA ASP A 283 -32.34 17.86 -17.39
C ASP A 283 -32.00 17.70 -15.90
N VAL A 284 -31.79 18.83 -15.21
CA VAL A 284 -31.41 18.78 -13.81
C VAL A 284 -32.56 18.34 -12.89
N ILE A 285 -33.82 18.67 -13.26
CA ILE A 285 -35.00 18.16 -12.54
C ILE A 285 -35.12 16.66 -12.71
N VAL A 286 -34.91 16.12 -13.92
CA VAL A 286 -34.90 14.68 -14.20
C VAL A 286 -33.76 14.00 -13.40
N LEU A 287 -32.55 14.58 -13.40
CA LEU A 287 -31.42 14.06 -12.65
C LEU A 287 -31.63 14.14 -11.12
N ALA A 288 -32.45 15.06 -10.64
CA ALA A 288 -32.89 15.12 -9.22
C ALA A 288 -34.05 14.16 -8.90
N GLY A 289 -34.36 13.24 -9.82
CA GLY A 289 -35.40 12.22 -9.66
C GLY A 289 -36.82 12.68 -9.98
N GLY A 290 -36.98 13.84 -10.64
CA GLY A 290 -38.26 14.43 -11.00
C GLY A 290 -38.92 15.25 -9.91
N LEU A 291 -40.14 15.74 -10.19
CA LEU A 291 -40.91 16.57 -9.28
C LEU A 291 -41.64 15.74 -8.24
N ARG A 292 -41.82 16.30 -7.05
CA ARG A 292 -42.76 15.79 -6.04
C ARG A 292 -44.19 16.16 -6.39
N GLU A 293 -45.15 15.43 -5.88
CA GLU A 293 -46.59 15.76 -5.99
C GLU A 293 -46.92 17.19 -5.47
N ALA A 294 -46.14 17.63 -4.49
CA ALA A 294 -46.25 18.97 -3.91
C ALA A 294 -45.61 20.07 -4.75
N ALA A 295 -45.02 19.77 -5.90
CA ALA A 295 -44.30 20.74 -6.71
C ALA A 295 -45.24 21.70 -7.46
N SER A 296 -44.81 22.95 -7.58
CA SER A 296 -45.45 23.92 -8.47
C SER A 296 -44.78 23.86 -9.84
N ILE A 297 -45.51 23.47 -10.88
CA ILE A 297 -45.00 23.46 -12.26
C ILE A 297 -44.92 24.87 -12.88
N ILE A 298 -45.61 25.85 -12.30
CA ILE A 298 -45.63 27.24 -12.79
C ILE A 298 -44.59 28.14 -12.10
N ASN A 299 -43.89 27.65 -11.10
CA ASN A 299 -42.93 28.43 -10.31
C ASN A 299 -41.61 27.64 -10.14
N VAL A 300 -40.89 27.49 -11.24
CA VAL A 300 -39.52 27.00 -11.25
C VAL A 300 -38.58 28.17 -11.47
N GLU A 301 -37.66 28.38 -10.58
CA GLU A 301 -36.76 29.52 -10.59
C GLU A 301 -35.32 29.04 -10.77
N VAL A 302 -34.55 29.81 -11.55
CA VAL A 302 -33.09 29.64 -11.64
C VAL A 302 -32.44 30.91 -11.11
N ALA A 303 -31.63 30.75 -10.09
CA ALA A 303 -30.78 31.81 -9.55
C ALA A 303 -29.37 31.67 -10.13
N ARG A 304 -28.97 32.68 -10.90
CA ARG A 304 -27.61 32.77 -11.48
C ARG A 304 -26.82 33.83 -10.75
N ARG A 305 -25.68 33.45 -10.18
CA ARG A 305 -24.81 34.38 -9.49
C ARG A 305 -24.19 35.39 -10.46
N LEU A 306 -24.17 36.66 -10.07
CA LEU A 306 -23.47 37.69 -10.83
C LEU A 306 -21.96 37.53 -10.61
N LYS A 307 -21.20 37.49 -11.69
CA LYS A 307 -19.74 37.42 -11.66
C LYS A 307 -19.16 38.73 -12.16
N ASP A 308 -18.49 39.43 -11.28
CA ASP A 308 -17.65 40.57 -11.67
C ASP A 308 -16.27 40.42 -11.01
N PRO A 309 -15.32 39.73 -11.68
CA PRO A 309 -13.97 39.55 -11.17
C PRO A 309 -13.17 40.86 -11.06
N SER A 310 -13.70 41.97 -11.64
CA SER A 310 -13.08 43.28 -11.58
C SER A 310 -13.71 44.20 -10.51
N ALA A 311 -14.75 43.73 -9.84
CA ALA A 311 -15.43 44.52 -8.83
C ALA A 311 -14.51 44.87 -7.65
N THR A 312 -14.42 46.18 -7.38
CA THR A 312 -13.68 46.72 -6.22
C THR A 312 -14.55 46.93 -5.01
N ARG A 313 -15.87 46.78 -5.14
CA ARG A 313 -16.86 46.93 -4.10
C ARG A 313 -17.92 45.85 -4.18
N SER A 314 -18.50 45.44 -3.06
CA SER A 314 -19.64 44.52 -3.04
C SER A 314 -20.88 45.14 -3.65
N SER A 315 -21.60 44.44 -4.51
CA SER A 315 -22.91 44.80 -5.01
C SER A 315 -23.99 44.28 -4.07
N ASN A 316 -25.09 45.05 -3.93
CA ASN A 316 -26.27 44.59 -3.23
C ASN A 316 -27.04 43.52 -4.03
N GLN A 317 -26.86 43.50 -5.33
CA GLN A 317 -27.41 42.45 -6.20
C GLN A 317 -26.39 41.34 -6.36
N THR A 318 -26.70 40.18 -5.84
CA THR A 318 -25.78 39.01 -5.82
C THR A 318 -26.15 37.96 -6.87
N ALA A 319 -27.40 37.96 -7.32
CA ALA A 319 -27.89 36.97 -8.30
C ALA A 319 -28.95 37.61 -9.22
N GLU A 320 -29.10 37.03 -10.39
CA GLU A 320 -30.20 37.25 -11.33
C GLU A 320 -31.12 36.01 -11.28
N THR A 321 -32.44 36.24 -11.34
CA THR A 321 -33.45 35.19 -11.22
C THR A 321 -34.23 35.07 -12.50
N PHE A 322 -34.33 33.85 -13.03
CA PHE A 322 -35.15 33.49 -14.20
C PHE A 322 -36.29 32.60 -13.74
N ASN A 323 -37.50 32.82 -14.31
CA ASN A 323 -38.69 32.06 -13.96
C ASN A 323 -39.16 31.21 -15.13
N PHE A 324 -39.54 29.97 -14.85
CA PHE A 324 -39.99 29.01 -15.82
C PHE A 324 -41.31 28.36 -15.41
N THR A 325 -42.12 28.01 -16.41
CA THR A 325 -43.29 27.16 -16.26
C THR A 325 -43.06 25.87 -17.02
N LEU A 326 -43.31 24.72 -16.40
CA LEU A 326 -43.21 23.39 -16.99
C LEU A 326 -44.62 22.86 -17.32
N ASP A 327 -44.70 21.92 -18.21
CA ASP A 327 -45.87 21.06 -18.40
C ASP A 327 -45.74 19.76 -17.57
N GLU A 328 -46.75 18.88 -17.65
CA GLU A 328 -46.74 17.58 -17.01
C GLU A 328 -45.62 16.66 -17.52
N GLY A 329 -45.10 16.90 -18.71
CA GLY A 329 -43.99 16.19 -19.32
C GLY A 329 -42.62 16.77 -18.94
N LEU A 330 -42.56 17.76 -18.05
CA LEU A 330 -41.38 18.54 -17.62
C LEU A 330 -40.78 19.44 -18.72
N ALA A 331 -41.49 19.70 -19.82
CA ALA A 331 -41.01 20.62 -20.85
C ALA A 331 -41.30 22.08 -20.42
N VAL A 332 -40.35 22.96 -20.72
CA VAL A 332 -40.53 24.43 -20.46
C VAL A 332 -41.56 24.98 -21.45
N THR A 333 -42.67 25.46 -20.93
CA THR A 333 -43.78 26.07 -21.72
C THR A 333 -43.81 27.61 -21.65
N SER A 334 -43.20 28.20 -20.67
CA SER A 334 -43.06 29.66 -20.52
C SER A 334 -41.73 30.00 -19.91
N GLY A 335 -41.10 31.03 -20.42
CA GLY A 335 -39.72 31.42 -20.19
C GLY A 335 -38.93 31.29 -21.49
N ASP A 336 -37.59 31.34 -21.38
CA ASP A 336 -36.71 31.08 -22.52
C ASP A 336 -36.56 29.58 -22.70
N THR A 337 -37.19 29.02 -23.75
CA THR A 337 -37.13 27.56 -24.07
C THR A 337 -35.77 27.09 -24.57
N LEU A 338 -34.84 27.99 -24.89
CA LEU A 338 -33.46 27.71 -25.24
C LEU A 338 -32.48 27.98 -24.09
N PHE A 339 -33.01 28.25 -22.89
CA PHE A 339 -32.20 28.57 -21.73
C PHE A 339 -31.32 27.41 -21.32
N THR A 340 -30.05 27.70 -21.27
CA THR A 340 -29.05 26.74 -20.75
C THR A 340 -28.49 27.21 -19.43
N LEU A 341 -28.31 26.29 -18.52
CA LEU A 341 -27.70 26.55 -17.23
C LEU A 341 -26.21 26.88 -17.39
N GLU A 342 -25.77 27.78 -16.51
CA GLU A 342 -24.35 28.12 -16.33
C GLU A 342 -23.76 27.46 -15.06
N PRO A 343 -22.44 27.42 -14.94
CA PRO A 343 -21.79 26.94 -13.72
C PRO A 343 -22.28 27.70 -12.48
N PHE A 344 -22.66 26.97 -11.44
CA PHE A 344 -23.16 27.43 -10.15
C PHE A 344 -24.57 28.01 -10.17
N ASP A 345 -25.34 27.78 -11.23
CA ASP A 345 -26.78 28.06 -11.20
C ASP A 345 -27.46 27.18 -10.14
N GLU A 346 -28.43 27.75 -9.46
CA GLU A 346 -29.27 27.04 -8.51
C GLU A 346 -30.73 27.03 -9.04
N VAL A 347 -31.22 25.82 -9.30
CA VAL A 347 -32.59 25.57 -9.74
C VAL A 347 -33.46 25.30 -8.51
N PHE A 348 -34.47 26.09 -8.30
CA PHE A 348 -35.37 25.99 -7.17
C PHE A 348 -36.82 25.73 -7.66
N VAL A 349 -37.35 24.56 -7.31
CA VAL A 349 -38.73 24.19 -7.57
C VAL A 349 -39.58 24.53 -6.34
N ARG A 350 -40.52 25.52 -6.49
CA ARG A 350 -41.38 25.92 -5.38
C ARG A 350 -42.43 24.88 -5.06
N PHE A 351 -42.88 24.85 -3.83
CA PHE A 351 -44.03 24.07 -3.42
C PHE A 351 -45.33 24.75 -3.90
N SER A 352 -46.31 23.97 -4.33
CA SER A 352 -47.63 24.48 -4.70
C SER A 352 -48.35 25.04 -3.45
N PRO A 353 -48.81 26.27 -3.51
CA PRO A 353 -49.53 26.89 -2.35
C PRO A 353 -50.80 26.15 -1.94
N GLY A 354 -51.42 25.41 -2.87
CA GLY A 354 -52.62 24.63 -2.59
C GLY A 354 -52.38 23.21 -2.10
N TYR A 355 -51.11 22.75 -2.02
CA TYR A 355 -50.79 21.40 -1.58
C TYR A 355 -50.92 21.27 -0.07
N GLN A 356 -51.77 20.35 0.39
CA GLN A 356 -51.88 19.98 1.79
C GLN A 356 -51.34 18.58 1.99
N LYS A 357 -50.28 18.47 2.80
CA LYS A 357 -49.74 17.18 3.17
C LYS A 357 -50.76 16.35 3.92
N GLN A 358 -50.98 15.10 3.50
CA GLN A 358 -51.86 14.16 4.16
C GLN A 358 -51.51 14.07 5.67
N GLN A 359 -52.46 14.41 6.52
CA GLN A 359 -52.31 14.30 7.97
C GLN A 359 -52.89 12.99 8.45
N VAL A 360 -52.11 12.20 9.17
CA VAL A 360 -52.57 10.97 9.82
C VAL A 360 -52.99 11.31 11.23
N VAL A 361 -54.29 11.13 11.52
CA VAL A 361 -54.84 11.23 12.89
C VAL A 361 -54.65 9.88 13.57
N LYS A 362 -53.83 9.81 14.59
CA LYS A 362 -53.75 8.65 15.50
C LYS A 362 -54.96 8.71 16.46
N LEU A 363 -55.97 7.90 16.23
CA LEU A 363 -57.02 7.67 17.21
C LEU A 363 -56.47 6.71 18.28
N SER A 364 -56.19 7.26 19.46
CA SER A 364 -55.92 6.47 20.65
C SER A 364 -57.26 6.09 21.30
N LEU A 365 -57.64 4.81 21.23
CA LEU A 365 -58.74 4.27 22.00
C LEU A 365 -58.30 4.17 23.47
N ILE A 366 -58.76 5.12 24.30
CA ILE A 366 -58.67 4.97 25.74
C ILE A 366 -59.77 3.97 26.13
N HIS A 367 -59.36 2.79 26.57
CA HIS A 367 -60.31 1.92 27.26
C HIS A 367 -60.71 2.56 28.58
N ILE A 368 -61.99 2.91 28.67
CA ILE A 368 -62.64 3.28 29.91
C ILE A 368 -62.94 1.99 30.69
#